data_f3e6c124cd450d30d3023299d77f9da8
#
_entry.id   f3e6c124cd450d30d3023299d77f9da8
#
_cell.length_a   1.000
_cell.length_b   1.000
_cell.length_c   1.000
_cell.angle_alpha   90.00
_cell.angle_beta   90.00
_cell.angle_gamma   90.00
#
_symmetry.space_group_name_H-M   'P 1'
#
loop_
_entity.id
_entity.type
_entity.pdbx_description
1 polymer ?
#
loop_
_entity_poly.entity_id
_entity_poly.type
_entity_poly.pdbx_seq_one_letter_code
_entity_poly.pdbx_strand_id
1 'polypeptide(L)'
;MKNGGVAKMEIYQLRYFAYAAKYENITMAAKELNVSQPSISKAIQSLERELKTELLRKNGRSCVLTHDGYLLQERVVPLLEEIEHLPLEFRNRQKKKLIRLNVLTAGLLVPELIREFREENPDVFFQVLDRREATKWDVCIRSTLPQYVFSNAVKLMEEPLYLAFHKDSWLRNMEKVRLSDIRNEQFVMLRSGGSIRTISEAIFKKEGIIPDIAFECDNVHVLRRMVQEGVGITIWPRYSWRDHLRSERDFENVCYRPIENNEFKRSLYLILQKDLKMTEELEKFCKYTEKYFGTIKEE
;
A
#
# COMPACT_ATOMS: atom_id res chain seq x y z
N MET A 1 -24.25 11.72 -40.86
CA MET A 1 -23.75 11.20 -39.56
C MET A 1 -22.60 12.10 -39.13
N LYS A 2 -22.84 13.00 -38.16
CA LYS A 2 -21.79 13.91 -37.65
C LYS A 2 -20.89 13.12 -36.70
N ASN A 3 -19.61 13.01 -37.03
CA ASN A 3 -18.57 12.49 -36.11
C ASN A 3 -18.65 13.28 -34.81
N GLY A 4 -19.04 12.62 -33.74
CA GLY A 4 -18.86 13.14 -32.40
C GLY A 4 -17.36 13.25 -32.14
N GLY A 5 -16.82 14.48 -32.20
CA GLY A 5 -15.43 14.73 -31.87
C GLY A 5 -15.16 14.22 -30.46
N VAL A 6 -14.22 13.26 -30.35
CA VAL A 6 -13.67 12.84 -29.08
C VAL A 6 -13.12 14.11 -28.41
N ALA A 7 -13.63 14.43 -27.25
CA ALA A 7 -13.13 15.51 -26.40
C ALA A 7 -11.60 15.32 -26.26
N LYS A 8 -10.84 16.37 -26.55
CA LYS A 8 -9.39 16.30 -26.66
C LYS A 8 -8.75 17.13 -25.55
N MET A 9 -8.92 16.66 -24.29
CA MET A 9 -8.20 17.23 -23.16
C MET A 9 -6.70 17.18 -23.39
N GLU A 10 -6.05 18.32 -23.25
CA GLU A 10 -4.60 18.42 -23.37
C GLU A 10 -3.94 18.41 -21.98
N ILE A 11 -2.78 17.76 -21.86
CA ILE A 11 -2.08 17.62 -20.58
C ILE A 11 -1.77 18.98 -19.94
N TYR A 12 -1.46 20.01 -20.74
CA TYR A 12 -1.19 21.35 -20.20
C TYR A 12 -2.41 21.99 -19.54
N GLN A 13 -3.64 21.69 -20.02
CA GLN A 13 -4.87 22.19 -19.41
C GLN A 13 -5.08 21.57 -18.03
N LEU A 14 -4.85 20.27 -17.91
CA LEU A 14 -4.90 19.56 -16.63
C LEU A 14 -3.86 20.07 -15.64
N ARG A 15 -2.63 20.33 -16.13
CA ARG A 15 -1.56 20.93 -15.33
C ARG A 15 -1.92 22.33 -14.84
N TYR A 16 -2.43 23.20 -15.70
CA TYR A 16 -2.83 24.54 -15.34
C TYR A 16 -3.98 24.55 -14.32
N PHE A 17 -4.94 23.65 -14.50
CA PHE A 17 -6.00 23.45 -13.52
C PHE A 17 -5.43 22.97 -12.17
N ALA A 18 -4.58 21.95 -12.14
CA ALA A 18 -4.00 21.42 -10.92
C ALA A 18 -3.21 22.49 -10.12
N TYR A 19 -2.44 23.35 -10.82
CA TYR A 19 -1.73 24.44 -10.18
C TYR A 19 -2.68 25.55 -9.69
N ALA A 20 -3.69 25.91 -10.46
CA ALA A 20 -4.70 26.88 -10.03
C ALA A 20 -5.47 26.39 -8.80
N ALA A 21 -5.79 25.12 -8.75
CA ALA A 21 -6.41 24.44 -7.61
C ALA A 21 -5.49 24.41 -6.38
N LYS A 22 -4.20 24.10 -6.57
CA LYS A 22 -3.20 24.04 -5.48
C LYS A 22 -3.00 25.36 -4.78
N TYR A 23 -2.94 26.45 -5.57
CA TYR A 23 -2.69 27.80 -5.02
C TYR A 23 -3.98 28.59 -4.72
N GLU A 24 -5.12 28.06 -5.09
CA GLU A 24 -6.42 28.75 -5.07
C GLU A 24 -6.36 30.17 -5.69
N ASN A 25 -5.41 30.35 -6.62
CA ASN A 25 -5.08 31.62 -7.22
C ASN A 25 -4.44 31.46 -8.61
N ILE A 26 -5.17 31.92 -9.65
CA ILE A 26 -4.72 31.80 -11.04
C ILE A 26 -3.44 32.61 -11.31
N THR A 27 -3.28 33.75 -10.66
CA THR A 27 -2.09 34.60 -10.83
C THR A 27 -0.83 33.93 -10.24
N MET A 28 -0.96 33.33 -9.06
CA MET A 28 0.13 32.57 -8.45
C MET A 28 0.49 31.34 -9.28
N ALA A 29 -0.52 30.60 -9.77
CA ALA A 29 -0.30 29.48 -10.67
C ALA A 29 0.42 29.89 -11.96
N ALA A 30 0.05 31.06 -12.54
CA ALA A 30 0.70 31.60 -13.72
C ALA A 30 2.16 31.94 -13.48
N LYS A 31 2.48 32.55 -12.33
CA LYS A 31 3.86 32.87 -11.92
C LYS A 31 4.69 31.59 -11.77
N GLU A 32 4.16 30.58 -11.09
CA GLU A 32 4.84 29.31 -10.84
C GLU A 32 5.14 28.56 -12.14
N LEU A 33 4.19 28.57 -13.06
CA LEU A 33 4.32 27.91 -14.36
C LEU A 33 5.04 28.74 -15.42
N ASN A 34 5.49 29.98 -15.10
CA ASN A 34 6.10 30.91 -16.03
C ASN A 34 5.25 31.18 -17.30
N VAL A 35 3.95 31.33 -17.13
CA VAL A 35 2.99 31.62 -18.20
C VAL A 35 2.13 32.82 -17.86
N SER A 36 1.40 33.36 -18.87
CA SER A 36 0.47 34.46 -18.61
C SER A 36 -0.82 33.98 -17.91
N GLN A 37 -1.34 34.79 -16.99
CA GLN A 37 -2.60 34.53 -16.31
C GLN A 37 -3.77 34.30 -17.31
N PRO A 38 -3.90 35.05 -18.43
CA PRO A 38 -4.93 34.75 -19.44
C PRO A 38 -4.78 33.35 -20.08
N SER A 39 -3.56 32.85 -20.22
CA SER A 39 -3.33 31.49 -20.75
C SER A 39 -3.93 30.42 -19.84
N ILE A 40 -3.71 30.53 -18.52
CA ILE A 40 -4.30 29.60 -17.55
C ILE A 40 -5.83 29.70 -17.56
N SER A 41 -6.37 30.94 -17.51
CA SER A 41 -7.82 31.13 -17.52
C SER A 41 -8.48 30.53 -18.76
N LYS A 42 -7.91 30.75 -19.97
CA LYS A 42 -8.42 30.16 -21.21
C LYS A 42 -8.34 28.62 -21.22
N ALA A 43 -7.26 28.08 -20.71
CA ALA A 43 -7.08 26.62 -20.65
C ALA A 43 -8.09 25.98 -19.70
N ILE A 44 -8.33 26.56 -18.53
CA ILE A 44 -9.34 26.09 -17.57
C ILE A 44 -10.75 26.22 -18.15
N GLN A 45 -11.10 27.36 -18.75
CA GLN A 45 -12.39 27.52 -19.42
C GLN A 45 -12.60 26.52 -20.58
N SER A 46 -11.52 26.17 -21.29
CA SER A 46 -11.61 25.14 -22.33
C SER A 46 -11.88 23.76 -21.73
N LEU A 47 -11.23 23.44 -20.63
CA LEU A 47 -11.40 22.19 -19.88
C LEU A 47 -12.83 22.09 -19.31
N GLU A 48 -13.35 23.15 -18.71
CA GLU A 48 -14.71 23.24 -18.17
C GLU A 48 -15.77 23.04 -19.25
N ARG A 49 -15.59 23.67 -20.43
CA ARG A 49 -16.47 23.48 -21.58
C ARG A 49 -16.47 22.04 -22.08
N GLU A 50 -15.32 21.39 -22.08
CA GLU A 50 -15.17 20.02 -22.54
C GLU A 50 -15.82 19.05 -21.56
N LEU A 51 -15.59 19.24 -20.27
CA LEU A 51 -16.18 18.43 -19.19
C LEU A 51 -17.64 18.81 -18.90
N LYS A 52 -18.14 19.93 -19.47
CA LYS A 52 -19.49 20.48 -19.28
C LYS A 52 -19.83 20.75 -17.80
N THR A 53 -18.81 21.13 -17.02
CA THR A 53 -18.97 21.49 -15.62
C THR A 53 -18.02 22.61 -15.23
N GLU A 54 -18.35 23.35 -14.19
CA GLU A 54 -17.50 24.36 -13.58
C GLU A 54 -16.56 23.68 -12.59
N LEU A 55 -15.25 23.91 -12.74
CA LEU A 55 -14.23 23.32 -11.86
C LEU A 55 -13.74 24.31 -10.80
N LEU A 56 -13.70 25.61 -11.15
CA LEU A 56 -13.24 26.69 -10.27
C LEU A 56 -14.26 27.83 -10.24
N ARG A 57 -14.59 28.33 -9.03
CA ARG A 57 -15.37 29.54 -8.83
C ARG A 57 -14.49 30.69 -8.39
N LYS A 58 -14.77 31.86 -8.93
CA LYS A 58 -14.14 33.11 -8.48
C LYS A 58 -14.61 33.45 -7.07
N ASN A 59 -13.65 33.81 -6.21
CA ASN A 59 -13.90 34.34 -4.89
C ASN A 59 -13.01 35.57 -4.68
N GLY A 60 -13.48 36.72 -5.15
CA GLY A 60 -12.71 37.96 -5.15
C GLY A 60 -11.45 37.86 -6.03
N ARG A 61 -10.28 37.93 -5.39
CA ARG A 61 -8.96 37.76 -6.05
C ARG A 61 -8.47 36.33 -6.07
N SER A 62 -9.19 35.40 -5.41
CA SER A 62 -8.89 33.98 -5.34
C SER A 62 -9.84 33.16 -6.22
N CYS A 63 -9.63 31.88 -6.30
CA CYS A 63 -10.57 30.90 -6.84
C CYS A 63 -10.68 29.72 -5.87
N VAL A 64 -11.84 29.10 -5.81
CA VAL A 64 -12.10 27.92 -5.00
C VAL A 64 -12.58 26.77 -5.88
N LEU A 65 -12.23 25.55 -5.52
CA LEU A 65 -12.69 24.36 -6.22
C LEU A 65 -14.21 24.16 -6.04
N THR A 66 -14.86 23.73 -7.10
CA THR A 66 -16.20 23.16 -7.03
C THR A 66 -16.11 21.70 -6.56
N HIS A 67 -17.23 21.04 -6.33
CA HIS A 67 -17.24 19.60 -6.06
C HIS A 67 -16.60 18.79 -7.20
N ASP A 68 -16.95 19.11 -8.44
CA ASP A 68 -16.36 18.46 -9.62
C ASP A 68 -14.87 18.81 -9.79
N GLY A 69 -14.49 20.04 -9.38
CA GLY A 69 -13.07 20.44 -9.31
C GLY A 69 -12.27 19.57 -8.34
N TYR A 70 -12.80 19.29 -7.15
CA TYR A 70 -12.15 18.36 -6.20
C TYR A 70 -12.03 16.95 -6.76
N LEU A 71 -13.09 16.41 -7.37
CA LEU A 71 -13.06 15.09 -7.99
C LEU A 71 -12.02 15.01 -9.12
N LEU A 72 -11.91 16.04 -9.94
CA LEU A 72 -10.92 16.10 -11.01
C LEU A 72 -9.50 16.21 -10.44
N GLN A 73 -9.29 17.06 -9.44
CA GLN A 73 -7.96 17.25 -8.80
C GLN A 73 -7.45 15.94 -8.22
N GLU A 74 -8.28 15.20 -7.47
CA GLU A 74 -7.92 13.92 -6.86
C GLU A 74 -7.44 12.90 -7.90
N ARG A 75 -8.01 12.92 -9.10
CA ARG A 75 -7.61 12.00 -10.17
C ARG A 75 -6.44 12.50 -11.02
N VAL A 76 -6.38 13.79 -11.28
CA VAL A 76 -5.42 14.39 -12.22
C VAL A 76 -4.06 14.57 -11.59
N VAL A 77 -3.96 14.94 -10.30
CA VAL A 77 -2.67 15.18 -9.66
C VAL A 77 -1.77 13.96 -9.69
N PRO A 78 -2.22 12.74 -9.31
CA PRO A 78 -1.37 11.55 -9.40
C PRO A 78 -0.92 11.22 -10.83
N LEU A 79 -1.79 11.45 -11.83
CA LEU A 79 -1.44 11.21 -13.23
C LEU A 79 -0.38 12.18 -13.75
N LEU A 80 -0.45 13.45 -13.35
CA LEU A 80 0.56 14.44 -13.70
C LEU A 80 1.91 14.13 -13.06
N GLU A 81 1.92 13.70 -11.81
CA GLU A 81 3.13 13.23 -11.12
C GLU A 81 3.75 12.03 -11.85
N GLU A 82 2.95 11.06 -12.28
CA GLU A 82 3.44 9.93 -13.10
C GLU A 82 4.10 10.41 -14.40
N ILE A 83 3.48 11.36 -15.11
CA ILE A 83 4.02 11.93 -16.35
C ILE A 83 5.33 12.67 -16.09
N GLU A 84 5.44 13.44 -14.99
CA GLU A 84 6.66 14.18 -14.61
C GLU A 84 7.81 13.25 -14.22
N HIS A 85 7.52 12.07 -13.70
CA HIS A 85 8.52 11.05 -13.39
C HIS A 85 9.05 10.29 -14.61
N LEU A 86 8.34 10.26 -15.74
CA LEU A 86 8.76 9.54 -16.95
C LEU A 86 10.19 9.92 -17.43
N PRO A 87 10.58 11.21 -17.51
CA PRO A 87 11.95 11.56 -17.96
C PRO A 87 13.04 11.04 -17.01
N LEU A 88 12.76 11.01 -15.71
CA LEU A 88 13.66 10.46 -14.70
C LEU A 88 13.79 8.94 -14.84
N GLU A 89 12.69 8.23 -15.11
CA GLU A 89 12.72 6.80 -15.40
C GLU A 89 13.60 6.49 -16.61
N PHE A 90 13.46 7.25 -17.70
CA PHE A 90 14.24 7.03 -18.92
C PHE A 90 15.72 7.40 -18.77
N ARG A 91 16.04 8.47 -18.03
CA ARG A 91 17.44 8.83 -17.71
C ARG A 91 18.10 7.79 -16.82
N ASN A 92 17.35 7.23 -15.87
CA ASN A 92 17.86 6.24 -14.93
C ASN A 92 17.95 4.84 -15.52
N ARG A 93 17.14 4.48 -16.54
CA ARG A 93 17.23 3.20 -17.25
C ARG A 93 18.59 2.95 -17.90
N GLN A 94 19.30 4.00 -18.29
CA GLN A 94 20.62 3.86 -18.94
C GLN A 94 21.78 3.71 -17.93
N LYS A 95 21.58 4.00 -16.62
CA LYS A 95 22.67 4.04 -15.65
C LYS A 95 22.40 3.34 -14.31
N LYS A 96 21.17 2.91 -14.01
CA LYS A 96 20.82 2.35 -12.70
C LYS A 96 20.05 1.04 -12.86
N LYS A 97 20.49 0.05 -12.15
CA LYS A 97 19.85 -1.26 -12.00
C LYS A 97 18.63 -1.10 -11.07
N LEU A 98 17.47 -0.79 -11.63
CA LEU A 98 16.25 -0.51 -10.86
C LEU A 98 15.40 -1.76 -10.70
N ILE A 99 15.03 -2.09 -9.47
CA ILE A 99 14.05 -3.12 -9.12
C ILE A 99 12.80 -2.43 -8.56
N ARG A 100 11.65 -2.68 -9.19
CA ARG A 100 10.33 -2.24 -8.71
C ARG A 100 9.72 -3.35 -7.86
N LEU A 101 9.74 -3.14 -6.55
CA LEU A 101 9.24 -4.09 -5.57
C LEU A 101 7.85 -3.65 -5.07
N ASN A 102 6.81 -4.42 -5.40
CA ASN A 102 5.48 -4.21 -4.83
C ASN A 102 5.30 -5.04 -3.55
N VAL A 103 4.98 -4.38 -2.44
CA VAL A 103 4.95 -4.98 -1.11
C VAL A 103 3.54 -4.98 -0.57
N LEU A 104 2.81 -6.06 -0.78
CA LEU A 104 1.44 -6.23 -0.30
C LEU A 104 1.35 -6.98 1.05
N THR A 105 2.50 -7.48 1.53
CA THR A 105 2.64 -8.14 2.83
C THR A 105 4.08 -8.06 3.32
N ALA A 106 4.29 -8.27 4.62
CA ALA A 106 5.61 -8.27 5.27
C ALA A 106 6.40 -6.95 5.08
N GLY A 107 5.70 -5.82 4.94
CA GLY A 107 6.31 -4.52 4.67
C GLY A 107 7.33 -4.08 5.74
N LEU A 108 7.18 -4.53 6.98
CA LEU A 108 8.11 -4.21 8.07
C LEU A 108 9.49 -4.88 7.91
N LEU A 109 9.58 -5.98 7.16
CA LEU A 109 10.83 -6.70 6.89
C LEU A 109 11.59 -6.13 5.67
N VAL A 110 10.90 -5.40 4.80
CA VAL A 110 11.46 -4.94 3.53
C VAL A 110 12.61 -3.93 3.68
N PRO A 111 12.58 -2.97 4.62
CA PRO A 111 13.70 -2.05 4.81
C PRO A 111 15.01 -2.78 5.15
N GLU A 112 14.97 -3.79 6.01
CA GLU A 112 16.13 -4.60 6.37
C GLU A 112 16.60 -5.46 5.20
N LEU A 113 15.70 -6.17 4.54
CA LEU A 113 15.98 -6.93 3.33
C LEU A 113 16.72 -6.09 2.27
N ILE A 114 16.23 -4.87 2.00
CA ILE A 114 16.85 -3.97 1.01
C ILE A 114 18.21 -3.47 1.51
N ARG A 115 18.33 -3.10 2.79
CA ARG A 115 19.59 -2.65 3.38
C ARG A 115 20.68 -3.70 3.20
N GLU A 116 20.42 -4.92 3.63
CA GLU A 116 21.39 -6.01 3.56
C GLU A 116 21.74 -6.38 2.12
N PHE A 117 20.75 -6.51 1.24
CA PHE A 117 21.00 -6.80 -0.18
C PHE A 117 21.90 -5.74 -0.83
N ARG A 118 21.73 -4.46 -0.46
CA ARG A 118 22.52 -3.35 -1.01
C ARG A 118 23.94 -3.28 -0.47
N GLU A 119 24.27 -3.91 0.62
CA GLU A 119 25.67 -4.01 1.11
C GLU A 119 26.56 -4.68 0.06
N GLU A 120 26.06 -5.72 -0.61
CA GLU A 120 26.77 -6.42 -1.69
C GLU A 120 26.44 -5.87 -3.10
N ASN A 121 25.34 -5.11 -3.25
CA ASN A 121 24.85 -4.61 -4.54
C ASN A 121 24.53 -3.10 -4.46
N PRO A 122 25.53 -2.23 -4.21
CA PRO A 122 25.29 -0.80 -3.94
C PRO A 122 24.73 0.00 -5.13
N ASP A 123 24.90 -0.48 -6.33
CA ASP A 123 24.43 0.11 -7.59
C ASP A 123 22.98 -0.26 -7.94
N VAL A 124 22.35 -1.15 -7.15
CA VAL A 124 20.94 -1.50 -7.30
C VAL A 124 20.04 -0.51 -6.54
N PHE A 125 19.04 0.01 -7.23
CA PHE A 125 18.04 0.92 -6.69
C PHE A 125 16.69 0.22 -6.61
N PHE A 126 15.92 0.60 -5.59
CA PHE A 126 14.58 0.07 -5.37
C PHE A 126 13.54 1.17 -5.49
N GLN A 127 12.48 0.87 -6.20
CA GLN A 127 11.21 1.59 -6.10
C GLN A 127 10.24 0.67 -5.36
N VAL A 128 9.94 1.02 -4.11
CA VAL A 128 9.01 0.24 -3.29
C VAL A 128 7.61 0.78 -3.47
N LEU A 129 6.69 -0.10 -3.81
CA LEU A 129 5.28 0.19 -4.02
C LEU A 129 4.47 -0.58 -2.99
N ASP A 130 3.38 0.01 -2.50
CA ASP A 130 2.39 -0.62 -1.63
C ASP A 130 1.00 -0.37 -2.24
N ARG A 131 0.78 -0.87 -3.45
CA ARG A 131 -0.47 -0.67 -4.19
C ARG A 131 -0.93 -1.97 -4.85
N ARG A 132 -2.15 -2.39 -4.58
CA ARG A 132 -2.77 -3.56 -5.24
C ARG A 132 -2.99 -3.37 -6.72
N GLU A 133 -3.28 -2.15 -7.11
CA GLU A 133 -3.57 -1.74 -8.47
C GLU A 133 -2.30 -1.34 -9.24
N ALA A 134 -1.11 -1.54 -8.63
CA ALA A 134 0.14 -1.28 -9.32
C ALA A 134 0.25 -2.19 -10.55
N THR A 135 0.36 -1.59 -11.72
CA THR A 135 0.50 -2.31 -13.01
C THR A 135 1.96 -2.47 -13.42
N LYS A 136 2.85 -1.63 -12.87
CA LYS A 136 4.27 -1.59 -13.20
C LYS A 136 5.12 -1.97 -11.99
N TRP A 137 5.41 -3.24 -11.83
CA TRP A 137 6.35 -3.79 -10.84
C TRP A 137 7.14 -4.95 -11.47
N ASP A 138 8.28 -5.26 -10.93
CA ASP A 138 9.12 -6.38 -11.40
C ASP A 138 8.86 -7.61 -10.54
N VAL A 139 8.81 -7.43 -9.21
CA VAL A 139 8.49 -8.46 -8.23
C VAL A 139 7.47 -7.96 -7.21
N CYS A 140 6.68 -8.88 -6.67
CA CYS A 140 5.67 -8.58 -5.67
C CYS A 140 5.76 -9.55 -4.50
N ILE A 141 5.83 -9.03 -3.26
CA ILE A 141 5.70 -9.84 -2.04
C ILE A 141 4.24 -9.85 -1.62
N ARG A 142 3.63 -11.03 -1.65
CA ARG A 142 2.21 -11.23 -1.36
C ARG A 142 1.99 -12.48 -0.52
N SER A 143 0.93 -12.48 0.31
CA SER A 143 0.51 -13.69 1.05
C SER A 143 -0.86 -14.19 0.65
N THR A 144 -1.07 -15.49 0.89
CA THR A 144 -2.34 -16.16 0.68
C THR A 144 -2.51 -17.31 1.70
N LEU A 145 -3.68 -17.93 1.73
CA LEU A 145 -3.88 -19.18 2.47
C LEU A 145 -3.01 -20.29 1.87
N PRO A 146 -2.51 -21.25 2.69
CA PRO A 146 -1.56 -22.28 2.25
C PRO A 146 -2.02 -23.14 1.07
N GLN A 147 -3.32 -23.33 0.92
CA GLN A 147 -3.90 -24.13 -0.18
C GLN A 147 -3.86 -23.43 -1.55
N TYR A 148 -3.56 -22.14 -1.59
CA TYR A 148 -3.47 -21.39 -2.84
C TYR A 148 -2.01 -21.15 -3.22
N VAL A 149 -1.70 -21.34 -4.50
CA VAL A 149 -0.35 -21.17 -5.05
C VAL A 149 -0.41 -20.25 -6.27
N PHE A 150 0.58 -19.39 -6.41
CA PHE A 150 0.73 -18.54 -7.60
C PHE A 150 1.61 -19.23 -8.62
N SER A 151 1.27 -19.14 -9.91
CA SER A 151 1.97 -19.85 -11.00
C SER A 151 3.40 -19.36 -11.25
N ASN A 152 3.67 -18.06 -11.07
CA ASN A 152 4.98 -17.43 -11.29
C ASN A 152 5.57 -16.93 -9.98
N ALA A 153 5.67 -17.81 -8.98
CA ALA A 153 6.06 -17.39 -7.65
C ALA A 153 7.00 -18.38 -6.97
N VAL A 154 7.89 -17.83 -6.18
CA VAL A 154 8.72 -18.56 -5.22
C VAL A 154 8.08 -18.45 -3.85
N LYS A 155 7.87 -19.57 -3.18
CA LYS A 155 7.38 -19.59 -1.80
C LYS A 155 8.50 -19.17 -0.87
N LEU A 156 8.28 -18.05 -0.17
CA LEU A 156 9.27 -17.50 0.77
C LEU A 156 9.21 -18.21 2.12
N MET A 157 8.02 -18.25 2.72
CA MET A 157 7.82 -18.92 4.00
C MET A 157 6.36 -19.25 4.29
N GLU A 158 6.12 -20.10 5.27
CA GLU A 158 4.85 -20.20 5.98
C GLU A 158 4.94 -19.51 7.32
N GLU A 159 3.91 -18.77 7.66
CA GLU A 159 3.85 -17.98 8.87
C GLU A 159 2.58 -18.30 9.66
N PRO A 160 2.70 -18.71 10.95
CA PRO A 160 1.53 -18.92 11.79
C PRO A 160 0.86 -17.60 12.14
N LEU A 161 -0.45 -17.65 12.31
CA LEU A 161 -1.27 -16.54 12.75
C LEU A 161 -1.59 -16.69 14.23
N TYR A 162 -1.33 -15.65 15.00
CA TYR A 162 -1.58 -15.56 16.42
C TYR A 162 -2.73 -14.59 16.67
N LEU A 163 -3.27 -14.63 17.87
CA LEU A 163 -4.13 -13.59 18.39
C LEU A 163 -3.27 -12.59 19.17
N ALA A 164 -3.43 -11.31 18.87
CA ALA A 164 -2.82 -10.21 19.62
C ALA A 164 -3.87 -9.46 20.40
N PHE A 165 -3.56 -9.11 21.65
CA PHE A 165 -4.45 -8.42 22.59
C PHE A 165 -3.68 -7.64 23.64
N HIS A 166 -4.34 -6.73 24.34
CA HIS A 166 -3.73 -5.95 25.42
C HIS A 166 -3.36 -6.84 26.62
N LYS A 167 -2.24 -6.54 27.29
CA LYS A 167 -1.69 -7.32 28.40
C LYS A 167 -2.65 -7.53 29.58
N ASP A 168 -3.57 -6.60 29.78
CA ASP A 168 -4.56 -6.68 30.87
C ASP A 168 -5.81 -7.48 30.50
N SER A 169 -5.86 -8.01 29.27
CA SER A 169 -6.95 -8.89 28.85
C SER A 169 -6.90 -10.21 29.60
N TRP A 170 -8.08 -10.78 29.89
CA TRP A 170 -8.23 -12.12 30.48
C TRP A 170 -7.56 -13.23 29.64
N LEU A 171 -7.39 -13.01 28.33
CA LEU A 171 -6.69 -13.90 27.41
C LEU A 171 -5.21 -14.14 27.77
N ARG A 172 -4.63 -13.28 28.60
CA ARG A 172 -3.25 -13.41 29.06
C ARG A 172 -3.00 -14.73 29.80
N ASN A 173 -4.00 -15.23 30.49
CA ASN A 173 -3.90 -16.44 31.30
C ASN A 173 -4.06 -17.74 30.49
N MET A 174 -4.34 -17.62 29.19
CA MET A 174 -4.46 -18.76 28.29
C MET A 174 -3.13 -19.09 27.63
N GLU A 175 -2.80 -20.37 27.49
CA GLU A 175 -1.65 -20.80 26.67
C GLU A 175 -1.98 -20.76 25.17
N LYS A 176 -3.20 -21.14 24.81
CA LYS A 176 -3.75 -21.12 23.45
C LYS A 176 -5.18 -20.61 23.50
N VAL A 177 -5.62 -19.97 22.43
CA VAL A 177 -6.96 -19.38 22.32
C VAL A 177 -7.76 -20.12 21.28
N ARG A 178 -8.99 -20.54 21.61
CA ARG A 178 -9.97 -21.01 20.61
C ARG A 178 -10.71 -19.79 20.07
N LEU A 179 -11.00 -19.81 18.79
CA LEU A 179 -11.80 -18.73 18.19
C LEU A 179 -13.21 -18.65 18.79
N SER A 180 -13.77 -19.78 19.26
CA SER A 180 -15.04 -19.81 19.99
C SER A 180 -15.03 -18.99 21.29
N ASP A 181 -13.89 -18.90 21.96
CA ASP A 181 -13.74 -18.22 23.24
C ASP A 181 -13.77 -16.68 23.07
N ILE A 182 -13.42 -16.20 21.89
CA ILE A 182 -13.31 -14.78 21.57
C ILE A 182 -14.43 -14.25 20.67
N ARG A 183 -15.53 -15.01 20.51
CA ARG A 183 -16.65 -14.60 19.65
C ARG A 183 -17.34 -13.30 20.09
N ASN A 184 -17.23 -12.94 21.35
CA ASN A 184 -17.82 -11.74 21.94
C ASN A 184 -16.79 -10.61 22.12
N GLU A 185 -15.53 -10.84 21.70
CA GLU A 185 -14.49 -9.80 21.79
C GLU A 185 -14.60 -8.84 20.60
N GLN A 186 -14.24 -7.60 20.84
CA GLN A 186 -14.17 -6.57 19.80
C GLN A 186 -12.89 -6.70 19.01
N PHE A 187 -13.00 -6.74 17.69
CA PHE A 187 -11.87 -6.84 16.78
C PHE A 187 -11.48 -5.47 16.22
N VAL A 188 -10.18 -5.26 16.11
CA VAL A 188 -9.57 -4.22 15.27
C VAL A 188 -8.99 -4.90 14.04
N MET A 189 -9.36 -4.46 12.85
CA MET A 189 -8.96 -5.12 11.61
C MET A 189 -8.44 -4.12 10.57
N LEU A 190 -7.57 -4.61 9.69
CA LEU A 190 -7.26 -3.85 8.48
C LEU A 190 -8.47 -3.85 7.55
N ARG A 191 -8.63 -2.77 6.77
CA ARG A 191 -9.72 -2.62 5.80
C ARG A 191 -9.78 -3.81 4.83
N SER A 192 -10.99 -4.08 4.35
CA SER A 192 -11.25 -5.17 3.42
C SER A 192 -10.39 -5.05 2.15
N GLY A 193 -10.04 -6.21 1.60
CA GLY A 193 -9.18 -6.35 0.42
C GLY A 193 -7.69 -6.55 0.78
N GLY A 194 -7.16 -6.39 2.05
CA GLY A 194 -5.83 -6.81 2.50
C GLY A 194 -5.69 -8.33 2.56
N SER A 195 -4.48 -8.86 2.26
CA SER A 195 -4.27 -10.31 2.35
C SER A 195 -4.56 -10.84 3.76
N ILE A 196 -4.13 -10.14 4.81
CA ILE A 196 -4.41 -10.55 6.19
C ILE A 196 -5.92 -10.48 6.51
N ARG A 197 -6.63 -9.45 6.03
CA ARG A 197 -8.08 -9.35 6.23
C ARG A 197 -8.81 -10.51 5.54
N THR A 198 -8.49 -10.78 4.28
CA THR A 198 -9.08 -11.89 3.52
C THR A 198 -8.82 -13.24 4.18
N ILE A 199 -7.61 -13.45 4.71
CA ILE A 199 -7.25 -14.67 5.42
C ILE A 199 -8.02 -14.76 6.74
N SER A 200 -8.11 -13.69 7.52
CA SER A 200 -8.87 -13.67 8.79
C SER A 200 -10.35 -13.95 8.56
N GLU A 201 -10.96 -13.36 7.54
CA GLU A 201 -12.36 -13.62 7.17
C GLU A 201 -12.59 -15.07 6.76
N ALA A 202 -11.67 -15.68 6.01
CA ALA A 202 -11.75 -17.09 5.66
C ALA A 202 -11.64 -17.99 6.89
N ILE A 203 -10.80 -17.63 7.87
CA ILE A 203 -10.67 -18.32 9.15
C ILE A 203 -11.99 -18.23 9.94
N PHE A 204 -12.51 -17.02 10.14
CA PHE A 204 -13.77 -16.82 10.86
C PHE A 204 -14.93 -17.57 10.20
N LYS A 205 -15.02 -17.52 8.87
CA LYS A 205 -16.04 -18.25 8.11
C LYS A 205 -15.94 -19.77 8.29
N LYS A 206 -14.71 -20.31 8.29
CA LYS A 206 -14.47 -21.76 8.53
C LYS A 206 -14.96 -22.19 9.91
N GLU A 207 -14.78 -21.34 10.92
CA GLU A 207 -15.17 -21.59 12.31
C GLU A 207 -16.61 -21.16 12.63
N GLY A 208 -17.36 -20.65 11.64
CA GLY A 208 -18.74 -20.20 11.83
C GLY A 208 -18.87 -18.98 12.76
N ILE A 209 -17.84 -18.12 12.81
CA ILE A 209 -17.78 -16.94 13.66
C ILE A 209 -18.00 -15.68 12.83
N ILE A 210 -18.85 -14.79 13.33
CA ILE A 210 -19.01 -13.44 12.82
C ILE A 210 -18.29 -12.51 13.82
N PRO A 211 -17.13 -11.95 13.46
CA PRO A 211 -16.39 -11.06 14.36
C PRO A 211 -17.15 -9.76 14.58
N ASP A 212 -17.20 -9.27 15.82
CA ASP A 212 -17.60 -7.90 16.13
C ASP A 212 -16.43 -6.95 15.81
N ILE A 213 -16.52 -6.23 14.68
CA ILE A 213 -15.46 -5.35 14.20
C ILE A 213 -15.75 -3.94 14.71
N ALA A 214 -15.10 -3.57 15.82
CA ALA A 214 -15.22 -2.24 16.40
C ALA A 214 -14.51 -1.16 15.57
N PHE A 215 -13.36 -1.51 14.94
CA PHE A 215 -12.57 -0.55 14.17
C PHE A 215 -11.92 -1.20 12.94
N GLU A 216 -11.89 -0.41 11.86
CA GLU A 216 -11.14 -0.71 10.66
C GLU A 216 -10.14 0.41 10.34
N CYS A 217 -8.94 0.05 9.93
CA CYS A 217 -7.92 1.00 9.50
C CYS A 217 -7.13 0.49 8.30
N ASP A 218 -6.43 1.38 7.62
CA ASP A 218 -5.61 1.03 6.43
C ASP A 218 -4.15 0.76 6.80
N ASN A 219 -3.75 1.09 8.03
CA ASN A 219 -2.36 1.14 8.43
C ASN A 219 -2.07 0.16 9.57
N VAL A 220 -1.08 -0.70 9.37
CA VAL A 220 -0.63 -1.70 10.36
C VAL A 220 -0.17 -1.05 11.66
N HIS A 221 0.52 0.10 11.61
CA HIS A 221 0.98 0.79 12.82
C HIS A 221 -0.18 1.34 13.63
N VAL A 222 -1.22 1.86 12.97
CA VAL A 222 -2.45 2.30 13.65
C VAL A 222 -3.16 1.13 14.30
N LEU A 223 -3.30 0.00 13.59
CA LEU A 223 -3.90 -1.23 14.12
C LEU A 223 -3.15 -1.71 15.37
N ARG A 224 -1.81 -1.74 15.30
CA ARG A 224 -0.94 -2.12 16.42
C ARG A 224 -1.19 -1.21 17.64
N ARG A 225 -1.21 0.11 17.42
CA ARG A 225 -1.46 1.07 18.49
C ARG A 225 -2.84 0.89 19.14
N MET A 226 -3.87 0.58 18.35
CA MET A 226 -5.20 0.28 18.88
C MET A 226 -5.20 -0.95 19.79
N VAL A 227 -4.47 -2.00 19.45
CA VAL A 227 -4.32 -3.18 20.32
C VAL A 227 -3.56 -2.83 21.60
N GLN A 228 -2.52 -2.00 21.50
CA GLN A 228 -1.75 -1.51 22.66
C GLN A 228 -2.59 -0.68 23.64
N GLU A 229 -3.56 0.07 23.13
CA GLU A 229 -4.49 0.86 23.95
C GLU A 229 -5.71 0.05 24.43
N GLY A 230 -5.74 -1.25 24.12
CA GLY A 230 -6.84 -2.13 24.59
C GLY A 230 -8.18 -1.90 23.86
N VAL A 231 -8.16 -1.26 22.68
CA VAL A 231 -9.37 -0.97 21.89
C VAL A 231 -10.03 -2.25 21.38
N GLY A 232 -9.23 -3.32 21.16
CA GLY A 232 -9.72 -4.61 20.71
C GLY A 232 -8.59 -5.59 20.45
N ILE A 233 -8.95 -6.75 19.92
CA ILE A 233 -8.03 -7.84 19.57
C ILE A 233 -7.87 -7.94 18.07
N THR A 234 -6.81 -8.61 17.60
CA THR A 234 -6.58 -8.79 16.14
C THR A 234 -5.85 -10.10 15.82
N ILE A 235 -5.99 -10.57 14.59
CA ILE A 235 -5.18 -11.66 14.05
C ILE A 235 -3.80 -11.10 13.65
N TRP A 236 -2.76 -11.74 14.15
CA TRP A 236 -1.40 -11.24 14.08
C TRP A 236 -0.44 -12.24 13.42
N PRO A 237 0.19 -11.89 12.32
CA PRO A 237 1.24 -12.70 11.71
C PRO A 237 2.48 -12.74 12.61
N ARG A 238 2.94 -13.95 12.97
CA ARG A 238 3.96 -14.16 14.00
C ARG A 238 5.31 -13.53 13.67
N TYR A 239 5.74 -13.62 12.40
CA TYR A 239 7.09 -13.23 12.02
C TYR A 239 7.14 -11.89 11.29
N SER A 240 6.32 -11.70 10.28
CA SER A 240 6.40 -10.52 9.40
C SER A 240 5.92 -9.22 10.03
N TRP A 241 5.25 -9.29 11.17
CA TRP A 241 4.86 -8.13 11.98
C TRP A 241 5.69 -8.02 13.28
N ARG A 242 6.71 -8.85 13.45
CA ARG A 242 7.67 -8.74 14.53
C ARG A 242 8.49 -7.46 14.34
N ASP A 243 8.62 -6.62 15.35
CA ASP A 243 9.54 -5.49 15.29
C ASP A 243 10.97 -5.97 15.53
N HIS A 244 11.77 -5.88 14.49
CA HIS A 244 13.23 -5.94 14.61
C HIS A 244 13.81 -4.60 15.09
N LEU A 245 12.99 -3.54 15.18
CA LEU A 245 13.37 -2.27 15.77
C LEU A 245 13.34 -2.37 17.30
N ARG A 246 14.49 -2.56 17.84
CA ARG A 246 14.95 -2.76 19.23
C ARG A 246 14.46 -1.77 20.30
N SER A 247 13.28 -1.19 20.22
CA SER A 247 12.71 -0.48 21.35
C SER A 247 11.69 -1.37 22.04
N GLU A 248 12.05 -1.98 23.15
CA GLU A 248 11.18 -2.73 24.06
C GLU A 248 9.91 -1.95 24.45
N ARG A 249 9.93 -0.62 24.31
CA ARG A 249 8.80 0.27 24.65
C ARG A 249 7.59 0.16 23.73
N ASP A 250 7.77 -0.27 22.49
CA ASP A 250 6.66 -0.30 21.51
C ASP A 250 5.73 -1.50 21.66
N PHE A 251 6.05 -2.46 22.55
CA PHE A 251 5.27 -3.70 22.74
C PHE A 251 4.95 -4.04 24.21
N GLU A 252 5.27 -3.17 25.15
CA GLU A 252 5.07 -3.43 26.59
C GLU A 252 3.63 -3.84 26.97
N ASN A 253 2.65 -3.49 26.13
CA ASN A 253 1.24 -3.67 26.42
C ASN A 253 0.54 -4.73 25.54
N VAL A 254 1.24 -5.42 24.62
CA VAL A 254 0.64 -6.40 23.72
C VAL A 254 1.11 -7.81 24.07
N CYS A 255 0.16 -8.70 24.23
CA CYS A 255 0.39 -10.13 24.39
C CYS A 255 -0.06 -10.89 23.14
N TYR A 256 0.61 -12.01 22.88
CA TYR A 256 0.34 -12.89 21.74
C TYR A 256 0.06 -14.30 22.22
N ARG A 257 -0.95 -14.95 21.65
CA ARG A 257 -1.22 -16.36 21.88
C ARG A 257 -1.49 -17.09 20.57
N PRO A 258 -0.97 -18.30 20.42
CA PRO A 258 -1.32 -19.16 19.30
C PRO A 258 -2.82 -19.46 19.34
N ILE A 259 -3.42 -19.47 18.15
CA ILE A 259 -4.81 -19.93 18.00
C ILE A 259 -4.78 -21.46 17.98
N GLU A 260 -5.67 -22.09 18.74
CA GLU A 260 -5.77 -23.54 18.82
C GLU A 260 -6.06 -24.13 17.42
N ASN A 261 -5.58 -25.34 17.17
CA ASN A 261 -5.64 -26.08 15.91
C ASN A 261 -4.62 -25.70 14.84
N ASN A 262 -3.59 -24.93 15.15
CA ASN A 262 -2.35 -24.67 14.35
C ASN A 262 -2.47 -24.66 12.80
N GLU A 263 -3.70 -24.71 12.26
CA GLU A 263 -4.00 -24.66 10.82
C GLU A 263 -4.04 -23.22 10.29
N PHE A 264 -4.07 -22.23 11.19
CA PHE A 264 -4.15 -20.83 10.84
C PHE A 264 -2.76 -20.30 10.48
N LYS A 265 -2.41 -20.55 9.23
CA LYS A 265 -1.14 -20.11 8.63
C LYS A 265 -1.43 -19.32 7.37
N ARG A 266 -0.45 -18.53 6.97
CA ARG A 266 -0.41 -17.95 5.63
C ARG A 266 0.90 -18.30 4.96
N SER A 267 0.89 -18.40 3.64
CA SER A 267 2.10 -18.55 2.83
C SER A 267 2.45 -17.23 2.19
N LEU A 268 3.71 -16.84 2.30
CA LEU A 268 4.27 -15.66 1.65
C LEU A 268 4.98 -16.11 0.37
N TYR A 269 4.82 -15.31 -0.68
CA TYR A 269 5.37 -15.56 -2.00
C TYR A 269 6.06 -14.31 -2.54
N LEU A 270 7.17 -14.53 -3.24
CA LEU A 270 7.74 -13.58 -4.18
C LEU A 270 7.19 -13.93 -5.57
N ILE A 271 6.42 -13.03 -6.14
CA ILE A 271 5.76 -13.21 -7.43
C ILE A 271 6.51 -12.39 -8.47
N LEU A 272 6.84 -12.99 -9.59
CA LEU A 272 7.41 -12.31 -10.75
C LEU A 272 6.29 -11.80 -11.67
N GLN A 273 6.43 -10.60 -12.20
CA GLN A 273 5.49 -10.10 -13.19
C GLN A 273 5.52 -11.00 -14.44
N LYS A 274 4.36 -11.22 -15.03
CA LYS A 274 4.26 -11.98 -16.26
C LYS A 274 5.05 -11.30 -17.38
N ASP A 275 5.74 -12.08 -18.20
CA ASP A 275 6.56 -11.62 -19.33
C ASP A 275 7.72 -10.67 -18.95
N LEU A 276 8.13 -10.68 -17.69
CA LEU A 276 9.27 -9.91 -17.21
C LEU A 276 10.58 -10.44 -17.77
N LYS A 277 11.39 -9.54 -18.33
CA LYS A 277 12.77 -9.88 -18.71
C LYS A 277 13.62 -9.98 -17.44
N MET A 278 14.08 -11.20 -17.11
CA MET A 278 14.98 -11.41 -15.99
C MET A 278 16.33 -10.73 -16.25
N THR A 279 16.75 -9.85 -15.32
CA THR A 279 18.09 -9.28 -15.29
C THR A 279 18.93 -9.98 -14.24
N GLU A 280 20.25 -9.86 -14.33
CA GLU A 280 21.16 -10.45 -13.35
C GLU A 280 20.88 -9.96 -11.91
N GLU A 281 20.64 -8.67 -11.77
CA GLU A 281 20.33 -8.03 -10.48
C GLU A 281 19.02 -8.54 -9.89
N LEU A 282 18.01 -8.69 -10.74
CA LEU A 282 16.71 -9.20 -10.31
C LEU A 282 16.81 -10.67 -9.89
N GLU A 283 17.56 -11.47 -10.60
CA GLU A 283 17.81 -12.87 -10.22
C GLU A 283 18.55 -12.96 -8.89
N LYS A 284 19.58 -12.13 -8.69
CA LYS A 284 20.30 -12.02 -7.41
C LYS A 284 19.35 -11.62 -6.27
N PHE A 285 18.50 -10.62 -6.51
CA PHE A 285 17.53 -10.17 -5.51
C PHE A 285 16.51 -11.25 -5.17
N CYS A 286 15.99 -11.98 -6.15
CA CYS A 286 15.05 -13.08 -5.90
C CYS A 286 15.69 -14.17 -5.02
N LYS A 287 16.90 -14.61 -5.35
CA LYS A 287 17.64 -15.62 -4.57
C LYS A 287 17.96 -15.12 -3.15
N TYR A 288 18.35 -13.85 -3.04
CA TYR A 288 18.63 -13.24 -1.74
C TYR A 288 17.37 -13.18 -0.88
N THR A 289 16.23 -12.74 -1.47
CA THR A 289 14.93 -12.67 -0.77
C THR A 289 14.49 -14.04 -0.26
N GLU A 290 14.64 -15.08 -1.08
CA GLU A 290 14.32 -16.47 -0.66
C GLU A 290 15.16 -16.90 0.55
N LYS A 291 16.47 -16.65 0.51
CA LYS A 291 17.40 -16.94 1.61
C LYS A 291 17.02 -16.14 2.87
N TYR A 292 16.81 -14.83 2.75
CA TYR A 292 16.45 -13.93 3.85
C TYR A 292 15.19 -14.40 4.58
N PHE A 293 14.11 -14.68 3.85
CA PHE A 293 12.87 -15.19 4.46
C PHE A 293 13.02 -16.61 5.03
N GLY A 294 13.96 -17.40 4.54
CA GLY A 294 14.31 -18.70 5.10
C GLY A 294 14.91 -18.61 6.51
N THR A 295 15.67 -17.57 6.80
CA THR A 295 16.30 -17.37 8.13
C THR A 295 15.34 -16.86 9.20
N ILE A 296 14.27 -16.15 8.82
CA ILE A 296 13.30 -15.56 9.76
C ILE A 296 12.58 -16.59 10.65
N LYS A 297 12.52 -17.84 10.24
CA LYS A 297 11.87 -18.93 11.00
C LYS A 297 12.69 -19.47 12.16
N GLU A 298 13.99 -19.23 12.16
CA GLU A 298 14.94 -19.84 13.09
C GLU A 298 15.15 -18.99 14.36
N GLU A 299 14.64 -17.77 14.41
CA GLU A 299 14.62 -16.87 15.57
C GLU A 299 13.25 -16.87 16.29
#